data_0185e95d57fbf82fd0a4858625800ef9
#
_entry.id   0185e95d57fbf82fd0a4858625800ef9
#
_cell.length_a   1.000
_cell.length_b   1.000
_cell.length_c   1.000
_cell.angle_alpha   90.00
_cell.angle_beta   90.00
_cell.angle_gamma   90.00
#
_symmetry.space_group_name_H-M   'P 1'
#
loop_
_entity.id
_entity.type
_entity.pdbx_description
1 polymer ?
#
loop_
_entity_poly.entity_id
_entity_poly.type
_entity_poly.pdbx_seq_one_letter_code
_entity_poly.pdbx_strand_id
1 'polypeptide(L)'
;VLAVDLGTGGPKVGLVTVRGEIVWWEHTPVPTHAGPGGEQTQDAEHWWQVVRESVRRAAGSADLSRVVAVCVTGQWASTVPVDEQGLPVGPCVLWSDTRGAPYSRAAVGGPVSGYAPKSLATWLRRSGGIPTVSGDDPVGHILFLQHEQPDVVARARWLLEPVDYLTMRFTGV
;
A
#
# COMPACT_ATOMS: atom_id res chain seq x y z
N VAL A 1 10.56 -18.25 10.16
CA VAL A 1 9.59 -17.34 9.52
C VAL A 1 10.36 -16.26 8.78
N LEU A 2 9.96 -15.98 7.55
CA LEU A 2 10.34 -14.78 6.84
C LEU A 2 9.33 -13.67 7.19
N ALA A 3 9.81 -12.59 7.79
CA ALA A 3 8.99 -11.44 8.16
C ALA A 3 9.33 -10.25 7.24
N VAL A 4 8.31 -9.61 6.70
CA VAL A 4 8.44 -8.41 5.86
C VAL A 4 7.56 -7.31 6.45
N ASP A 5 8.18 -6.18 6.82
CA ASP A 5 7.49 -4.95 7.25
C ASP A 5 7.76 -3.85 6.21
N LEU A 6 6.76 -3.54 5.39
CA LEU A 6 6.83 -2.49 4.39
C LEU A 6 6.45 -1.13 5.00
N GLY A 7 7.39 -0.48 5.68
CA GLY A 7 7.20 0.92 6.10
C GLY A 7 7.35 1.91 4.94
N THR A 8 6.88 3.15 5.12
CA THR A 8 7.00 4.22 4.11
C THR A 8 8.47 4.53 3.75
N GLY A 9 9.40 4.37 4.70
CA GLY A 9 10.82 4.54 4.43
C GLY A 9 11.50 3.37 3.71
N GLY A 10 10.78 2.28 3.47
CA GLY A 10 11.27 1.09 2.77
C GLY A 10 11.07 -0.21 3.56
N PRO A 11 11.21 -1.35 2.87
CA PRO A 11 11.03 -2.67 3.46
C PRO A 11 12.09 -2.99 4.54
N LYS A 12 11.62 -3.53 5.66
CA LYS A 12 12.42 -4.30 6.61
C LYS A 12 12.13 -5.78 6.38
N VAL A 13 13.17 -6.55 6.17
CA VAL A 13 13.08 -8.00 5.92
C VAL A 13 13.88 -8.71 6.99
N GLY A 14 13.31 -9.74 7.60
CA GLY A 14 13.97 -10.49 8.66
C GLY A 14 13.67 -11.97 8.65
N LEU A 15 14.62 -12.75 9.15
CA LEU A 15 14.44 -14.16 9.50
C LEU A 15 14.28 -14.26 11.00
N VAL A 16 13.16 -14.83 11.45
CA VAL A 16 12.80 -14.93 12.85
C VAL A 16 12.51 -16.39 13.19
N THR A 17 13.04 -16.89 14.30
CA THR A 17 12.70 -18.22 14.77
C THR A 17 11.26 -18.27 15.25
N VAL A 18 10.69 -19.48 15.39
CA VAL A 18 9.35 -19.67 15.99
C VAL A 18 9.30 -19.28 17.46
N ARG A 19 10.45 -19.00 18.08
CA ARG A 19 10.57 -18.50 19.46
C ARG A 19 10.67 -16.97 19.54
N GLY A 20 10.66 -16.27 18.37
CA GLY A 20 10.77 -14.81 18.30
C GLY A 20 12.19 -14.27 18.26
N GLU A 21 13.22 -15.12 18.11
CA GLU A 21 14.61 -14.68 18.00
C GLU A 21 14.90 -14.23 16.57
N ILE A 22 15.51 -13.05 16.41
CA ILE A 22 15.92 -12.51 15.11
C ILE A 22 17.26 -13.16 14.73
N VAL A 23 17.26 -13.93 13.65
CA VAL A 23 18.46 -14.58 13.10
C VAL A 23 19.22 -13.64 12.16
N TRP A 24 18.47 -12.88 11.37
CA TRP A 24 19.00 -11.91 10.41
C TRP A 24 17.92 -10.87 10.11
N TRP A 25 18.31 -9.65 9.82
CA TRP A 25 17.42 -8.64 9.30
C TRP A 25 18.18 -7.53 8.59
N GLU A 26 17.49 -6.83 7.71
CA GLU A 26 17.97 -5.57 7.13
C GLU A 26 16.80 -4.63 6.83
N HIS A 27 17.12 -3.35 6.70
CA HIS A 27 16.24 -2.30 6.19
C HIS A 27 16.87 -1.70 4.94
N THR A 28 16.13 -1.66 3.86
CA THR A 28 16.56 -1.02 2.61
C THR A 28 15.66 0.18 2.32
N PRO A 29 16.19 1.41 2.34
CA PRO A 29 15.42 2.60 2.00
C PRO A 29 14.91 2.56 0.56
N VAL A 30 13.69 3.08 0.35
CA VAL A 30 13.12 3.31 -0.98
C VAL A 30 12.75 4.78 -1.14
N PRO A 31 12.93 5.36 -2.34
CA PRO A 31 12.59 6.76 -2.57
C PRO A 31 11.09 6.97 -2.58
N THR A 32 10.65 8.07 -1.99
CA THR A 32 9.31 8.63 -2.18
C THR A 32 9.42 9.77 -3.17
N HIS A 33 8.59 9.76 -4.20
CA HIS A 33 8.42 10.89 -5.10
C HIS A 33 7.39 11.85 -4.50
N ALA A 34 7.82 13.10 -4.29
CA ALA A 34 6.96 14.20 -3.85
C ALA A 34 6.80 15.18 -5.01
N GLY A 35 5.58 15.47 -5.40
CA GLY A 35 5.26 16.34 -6.51
C GLY A 35 4.25 17.43 -6.17
N PRO A 36 3.79 18.19 -7.17
CA PRO A 36 2.82 19.26 -6.97
C PRO A 36 1.46 18.73 -6.50
N GLY A 37 0.67 19.60 -5.88
CA GLY A 37 -0.69 19.29 -5.46
C GLY A 37 -0.81 18.34 -4.28
N GLY A 38 0.30 18.03 -3.60
CA GLY A 38 0.32 17.06 -2.48
C GLY A 38 0.59 15.63 -2.95
N GLU A 39 1.17 15.46 -4.13
CA GLU A 39 1.59 14.16 -4.65
C GLU A 39 2.62 13.49 -3.74
N GLN A 40 2.34 12.23 -3.39
CA GLN A 40 3.24 11.35 -2.67
C GLN A 40 3.11 9.94 -3.24
N THR A 41 4.13 9.46 -3.93
CA THR A 41 4.08 8.17 -4.62
C THR A 41 5.34 7.36 -4.43
N GLN A 42 5.22 6.03 -4.59
CA GLN A 42 6.36 5.10 -4.63
C GLN A 42 6.16 4.06 -5.74
N ASP A 43 7.27 3.47 -6.17
CA ASP A 43 7.27 2.35 -7.11
C ASP A 43 7.09 1.03 -6.34
N ALA A 44 5.92 0.40 -6.53
CA ALA A 44 5.61 -0.86 -5.86
C ALA A 44 6.44 -2.05 -6.40
N GLU A 45 6.85 -2.03 -7.69
CA GLU A 45 7.75 -3.05 -8.22
C GLU A 45 9.14 -2.95 -7.58
N HIS A 46 9.60 -1.74 -7.29
CA HIS A 46 10.86 -1.55 -6.56
C HIS A 46 10.79 -2.17 -5.15
N TRP A 47 9.66 -2.07 -4.42
CA TRP A 47 9.51 -2.78 -3.14
C TRP A 47 9.72 -4.27 -3.28
N TRP A 48 9.11 -4.87 -4.30
CA TRP A 48 9.22 -6.30 -4.55
C TRP A 48 10.65 -6.70 -4.90
N GLN A 49 11.35 -5.92 -5.73
CA GLN A 49 12.76 -6.14 -6.06
C GLN A 49 13.63 -6.10 -4.81
N VAL A 50 13.46 -5.08 -3.97
CA VAL A 50 14.18 -4.94 -2.69
C VAL A 50 13.93 -6.14 -1.78
N VAL A 51 12.67 -6.56 -1.61
CA VAL A 51 12.33 -7.73 -0.78
C VAL A 51 13.01 -9.00 -1.32
N ARG A 52 12.96 -9.25 -2.62
CA ARG A 52 13.62 -10.40 -3.24
C ARG A 52 15.13 -10.41 -3.05
N GLU A 53 15.77 -9.26 -3.18
CA GLU A 53 17.21 -9.11 -2.97
C GLU A 53 17.59 -9.30 -1.51
N SER A 54 16.79 -8.79 -0.58
CA SER A 54 16.96 -9.01 0.85
C SER A 54 16.88 -10.51 1.20
N VAL A 55 15.90 -11.22 0.65
CA VAL A 55 15.78 -12.67 0.83
C VAL A 55 16.99 -13.41 0.28
N ARG A 56 17.54 -13.00 -0.87
CA ARG A 56 18.77 -13.61 -1.42
C ARG A 56 19.97 -13.37 -0.50
N ARG A 57 20.11 -12.19 0.08
CA ARG A 57 21.17 -11.90 1.06
C ARG A 57 21.01 -12.72 2.35
N ALA A 58 19.79 -12.88 2.81
CA ALA A 58 19.48 -13.70 4.00
C ALA A 58 19.91 -15.17 3.83
N ALA A 59 19.91 -15.71 2.61
CA ALA A 59 20.39 -17.07 2.30
C ALA A 59 21.86 -17.30 2.66
N GLY A 60 22.67 -16.24 2.72
CA GLY A 60 24.05 -16.31 3.22
C GLY A 60 24.17 -16.47 4.75
N SER A 61 23.11 -16.22 5.49
CA SER A 61 23.09 -16.21 6.95
C SER A 61 22.28 -17.37 7.56
N ALA A 62 21.38 -17.99 6.78
CA ALA A 62 20.53 -19.08 7.25
C ALA A 62 20.06 -19.98 6.10
N ASP A 63 19.72 -21.22 6.44
CA ASP A 63 19.12 -22.18 5.51
C ASP A 63 17.65 -21.82 5.28
N LEU A 64 17.35 -21.23 4.12
CA LEU A 64 15.99 -20.82 3.75
C LEU A 64 15.02 -21.99 3.55
N SER A 65 15.50 -23.24 3.34
CA SER A 65 14.63 -24.42 3.25
C SER A 65 13.85 -24.68 4.53
N ARG A 66 14.31 -24.10 5.65
CA ARG A 66 13.67 -24.18 6.97
C ARG A 66 12.61 -23.09 7.21
N VAL A 67 12.38 -22.20 6.26
CA VAL A 67 11.32 -21.19 6.38
C VAL A 67 9.96 -21.86 6.20
N VAL A 68 9.15 -21.82 7.25
CA VAL A 68 7.84 -22.49 7.31
C VAL A 68 6.67 -21.53 7.05
N ALA A 69 6.91 -20.22 7.06
CA ALA A 69 5.90 -19.21 6.81
C ALA A 69 6.52 -17.89 6.34
N VAL A 70 5.74 -17.12 5.60
CA VAL A 70 6.00 -15.71 5.28
C VAL A 70 4.93 -14.88 5.96
N CYS A 71 5.35 -13.83 6.67
CA CYS A 71 4.46 -12.85 7.29
C CYS A 71 4.73 -11.49 6.67
N VAL A 72 3.69 -10.82 6.20
CA VAL A 72 3.77 -9.49 5.61
C VAL A 72 2.96 -8.52 6.46
N THR A 73 3.54 -7.38 6.76
CA THR A 73 2.89 -6.22 7.36
C THR A 73 3.44 -4.96 6.71
N GLY A 74 2.88 -3.79 7.01
CA GLY A 74 3.43 -2.55 6.50
C GLY A 74 2.49 -1.37 6.57
N GLN A 75 2.80 -0.34 5.79
CA GLN A 75 1.97 0.84 5.63
C GLN A 75 0.57 0.47 5.11
N TRP A 76 -0.42 1.19 5.55
CA TRP A 76 -1.82 1.03 5.17
C TRP A 76 -2.34 2.31 4.51
N ALA A 77 -3.58 2.27 4.02
CA ALA A 77 -4.26 3.39 3.36
C ALA A 77 -3.52 3.94 2.12
N SER A 78 -2.65 3.13 1.51
CA SER A 78 -2.03 3.43 0.21
C SER A 78 -2.67 2.58 -0.88
N THR A 79 -2.56 2.99 -2.15
CA THR A 79 -3.26 2.32 -3.25
C THR A 79 -2.30 1.96 -4.37
N VAL A 80 -2.17 0.67 -4.66
CA VAL A 80 -1.36 0.10 -5.75
C VAL A 80 -2.29 -0.38 -6.87
N PRO A 81 -2.31 0.27 -8.04
CA PRO A 81 -3.04 -0.24 -9.20
C PRO A 81 -2.25 -1.36 -9.88
N VAL A 82 -2.87 -2.53 -10.05
CA VAL A 82 -2.23 -3.71 -10.67
C VAL A 82 -3.11 -4.33 -11.75
N ASP A 83 -2.49 -4.93 -12.77
CA ASP A 83 -3.14 -5.66 -13.84
C ASP A 83 -3.52 -7.10 -13.43
N GLU A 84 -4.03 -7.88 -14.40
CA GLU A 84 -4.40 -9.29 -14.21
C GLU A 84 -3.21 -10.20 -13.89
N GLN A 85 -1.99 -9.79 -14.22
CA GLN A 85 -0.76 -10.49 -13.92
C GLN A 85 -0.16 -10.09 -12.56
N GLY A 86 -0.81 -9.14 -11.84
CA GLY A 86 -0.33 -8.61 -10.57
C GLY A 86 0.84 -7.64 -10.72
N LEU A 87 1.05 -7.08 -11.90
CA LEU A 87 2.08 -6.09 -12.15
C LEU A 87 1.51 -4.67 -11.97
N PRO A 88 2.25 -3.74 -11.32
CA PRO A 88 1.81 -2.37 -11.19
C PRO A 88 1.62 -1.71 -12.56
N VAL A 89 0.49 -1.04 -12.77
CA VAL A 89 0.17 -0.27 -13.99
C VAL A 89 0.30 1.22 -13.79
N GLY A 90 0.72 1.63 -12.61
CA GLY A 90 1.02 3.00 -12.20
C GLY A 90 1.73 3.01 -10.84
N PRO A 91 2.21 4.18 -10.39
CA PRO A 91 2.82 4.30 -9.06
C PRO A 91 1.81 4.02 -7.95
N CYS A 92 2.31 3.55 -6.81
CA CYS A 92 1.51 3.50 -5.58
C CYS A 92 1.21 4.93 -5.13
N VAL A 93 -0.06 5.24 -4.91
CA VAL A 93 -0.51 6.47 -4.27
C VAL A 93 -0.44 6.24 -2.75
N LEU A 94 0.43 7.01 -2.06
CA LEU A 94 0.69 6.81 -0.64
C LEU A 94 -0.41 7.39 0.25
N TRP A 95 -0.51 6.88 1.47
CA TRP A 95 -1.41 7.36 2.53
C TRP A 95 -1.28 8.85 2.87
N SER A 96 -0.19 9.50 2.47
CA SER A 96 0.06 10.94 2.64
C SER A 96 -0.24 11.75 1.39
N ASP A 97 -0.71 11.12 0.30
CA ASP A 97 -1.08 11.81 -0.94
C ASP A 97 -2.46 12.46 -0.81
N THR A 98 -2.53 13.76 -1.00
CA THR A 98 -3.75 14.55 -0.81
C THR A 98 -4.43 14.98 -2.12
N ARG A 99 -3.98 14.49 -3.28
CA ARG A 99 -4.58 14.84 -4.59
C ARG A 99 -6.04 14.42 -4.71
N GLY A 100 -6.47 13.44 -3.91
CA GLY A 100 -7.87 13.01 -3.80
C GLY A 100 -8.82 14.02 -3.13
N ALA A 101 -8.29 15.05 -2.43
CA ALA A 101 -9.09 15.98 -1.63
C ALA A 101 -10.28 16.65 -2.35
N PRO A 102 -10.17 17.17 -3.60
CA PRO A 102 -11.30 17.76 -4.29
C PRO A 102 -12.45 16.77 -4.49
N TYR A 103 -12.13 15.53 -4.84
CA TYR A 103 -13.09 14.46 -5.13
C TYR A 103 -13.73 13.90 -3.86
N SER A 104 -12.93 13.70 -2.80
CA SER A 104 -13.44 13.30 -1.48
C SER A 104 -14.41 14.34 -0.93
N ARG A 105 -14.08 15.64 -1.00
CA ARG A 105 -14.99 16.72 -0.58
C ARG A 105 -16.27 16.73 -1.40
N ALA A 106 -16.21 16.49 -2.70
CA ALA A 106 -17.39 16.42 -3.55
C ALA A 106 -18.29 15.22 -3.18
N ALA A 107 -17.68 14.07 -2.83
CA ALA A 107 -18.40 12.84 -2.53
C ALA A 107 -19.01 12.80 -1.12
N VAL A 108 -18.31 13.30 -0.10
CA VAL A 108 -18.72 13.16 1.31
C VAL A 108 -18.81 14.47 2.08
N GLY A 109 -18.34 15.57 1.49
CA GLY A 109 -18.27 16.87 2.14
C GLY A 109 -19.62 17.48 2.50
N GLY A 110 -19.64 18.27 3.59
CA GLY A 110 -20.87 18.93 4.05
C GLY A 110 -20.70 19.65 5.39
N PRO A 111 -21.82 20.13 6.00
CA PRO A 111 -21.79 21.06 7.11
C PRO A 111 -21.49 20.42 8.48
N VAL A 112 -21.54 19.10 8.63
CA VAL A 112 -21.33 18.42 9.93
C VAL A 112 -19.88 17.98 10.04
N SER A 113 -19.05 18.74 10.71
CA SER A 113 -17.61 18.48 10.83
C SER A 113 -16.91 18.19 9.49
N GLY A 114 -17.35 18.88 8.43
CA GLY A 114 -16.82 18.67 7.07
C GLY A 114 -17.56 17.62 6.25
N TYR A 115 -18.59 16.93 6.80
CA TYR A 115 -19.33 15.84 6.14
C TYR A 115 -20.80 16.14 5.93
N ALA A 116 -21.38 15.59 4.87
CA ALA A 116 -22.82 15.55 4.67
C ALA A 116 -23.44 14.50 5.62
N PRO A 117 -24.51 14.84 6.39
CA PRO A 117 -25.08 13.94 7.39
C PRO A 117 -25.49 12.56 6.85
N LYS A 118 -26.03 12.52 5.64
CA LYS A 118 -26.44 11.26 5.00
C LYS A 118 -25.23 10.39 4.64
N SER A 119 -24.17 11.00 4.11
CA SER A 119 -22.90 10.30 3.77
C SER A 119 -22.26 9.76 5.05
N LEU A 120 -22.15 10.58 6.08
CA LEU A 120 -21.62 10.21 7.40
C LEU A 120 -22.35 8.98 7.97
N ALA A 121 -23.67 9.03 8.05
CA ALA A 121 -24.48 7.92 8.58
C ALA A 121 -24.35 6.65 7.73
N THR A 122 -24.27 6.80 6.40
CA THR A 122 -24.14 5.65 5.49
C THR A 122 -22.80 4.95 5.64
N TRP A 123 -21.70 5.71 5.65
CA TRP A 123 -20.36 5.17 5.79
C TRP A 123 -20.17 4.51 7.15
N LEU A 124 -20.51 5.19 8.26
CA LEU A 124 -20.39 4.63 9.61
C LEU A 124 -21.18 3.32 9.75
N ARG A 125 -22.40 3.25 9.19
CA ARG A 125 -23.21 2.03 9.30
C ARG A 125 -22.68 0.88 8.44
N ARG A 126 -22.05 1.15 7.29
CA ARG A 126 -21.62 0.11 6.35
C ARG A 126 -20.19 -0.36 6.54
N SER A 127 -19.30 0.54 6.95
CA SER A 127 -17.85 0.25 7.04
C SER A 127 -17.24 0.51 8.42
N GLY A 128 -17.98 1.16 9.32
CA GLY A 128 -17.46 1.56 10.64
C GLY A 128 -16.49 2.77 10.59
N GLY A 129 -16.19 3.31 9.42
CA GLY A 129 -15.34 4.48 9.18
C GLY A 129 -15.94 5.41 8.16
N ILE A 130 -15.27 6.54 7.90
CA ILE A 130 -15.64 7.49 6.85
C ILE A 130 -14.39 7.88 6.06
N PRO A 131 -14.51 8.09 4.73
CA PRO A 131 -13.42 8.63 3.93
C PRO A 131 -13.00 10.01 4.44
N THR A 132 -11.71 10.31 4.33
CA THR A 132 -11.18 11.60 4.73
C THR A 132 -11.56 12.68 3.72
N VAL A 133 -11.85 13.89 4.19
CA VAL A 133 -12.06 15.05 3.30
C VAL A 133 -10.75 15.60 2.74
N SER A 134 -9.62 15.20 3.32
CA SER A 134 -8.25 15.46 2.83
C SER A 134 -7.86 14.58 1.66
N GLY A 135 -8.60 13.48 1.41
CA GLY A 135 -8.39 12.59 0.27
C GLY A 135 -7.14 11.71 0.37
N ASP A 136 -6.57 11.60 1.57
CA ASP A 136 -5.38 10.83 1.92
C ASP A 136 -5.75 9.42 2.41
N ASP A 137 -6.76 8.83 1.80
CA ASP A 137 -7.22 7.48 2.06
C ASP A 137 -7.54 6.75 0.74
N PRO A 138 -7.77 5.42 0.77
CA PRO A 138 -8.05 4.65 -0.44
C PRO A 138 -9.24 5.17 -1.26
N VAL A 139 -10.26 5.74 -0.63
CA VAL A 139 -11.40 6.30 -1.36
C VAL A 139 -10.99 7.56 -2.12
N GLY A 140 -10.25 8.46 -1.48
CA GLY A 140 -9.69 9.65 -2.13
C GLY A 140 -8.74 9.28 -3.28
N HIS A 141 -7.87 8.30 -3.06
CA HIS A 141 -6.95 7.80 -4.09
C HIS A 141 -7.68 7.20 -5.29
N ILE A 142 -8.71 6.37 -5.06
CA ILE A 142 -9.52 5.78 -6.13
C ILE A 142 -10.24 6.86 -6.94
N LEU A 143 -10.85 7.81 -6.26
CA LEU A 143 -11.52 8.94 -6.93
C LEU A 143 -10.53 9.79 -7.74
N PHE A 144 -9.34 10.08 -7.19
CA PHE A 144 -8.28 10.77 -7.91
C PHE A 144 -7.87 9.99 -9.16
N LEU A 145 -7.57 8.69 -9.04
CA LEU A 145 -7.19 7.85 -10.18
C LEU A 145 -8.28 7.82 -11.25
N GLN A 146 -9.56 7.70 -10.86
CA GLN A 146 -10.68 7.69 -11.80
C GLN A 146 -10.82 9.00 -12.58
N HIS A 147 -10.56 10.14 -11.96
CA HIS A 147 -10.74 11.44 -12.57
C HIS A 147 -9.50 11.94 -13.33
N GLU A 148 -8.31 11.71 -12.76
CA GLU A 148 -7.07 12.30 -13.30
C GLU A 148 -6.21 11.30 -14.07
N GLN A 149 -6.39 10.00 -13.81
CA GLN A 149 -5.60 8.93 -14.42
C GLN A 149 -6.47 7.77 -14.94
N PRO A 150 -7.52 8.06 -15.76
CA PRO A 150 -8.46 7.04 -16.21
C PRO A 150 -7.78 5.90 -16.99
N ASP A 151 -6.68 6.17 -17.67
CA ASP A 151 -5.89 5.16 -18.39
C ASP A 151 -5.21 4.16 -17.43
N VAL A 152 -4.82 4.59 -16.23
CA VAL A 152 -4.31 3.70 -15.18
C VAL A 152 -5.43 2.80 -14.70
N VAL A 153 -6.60 3.38 -14.41
CA VAL A 153 -7.78 2.62 -13.95
C VAL A 153 -8.24 1.62 -15.02
N ALA A 154 -8.22 1.99 -16.30
CA ALA A 154 -8.61 1.11 -17.39
C ALA A 154 -7.71 -0.13 -17.54
N ARG A 155 -6.42 -0.02 -17.16
CA ARG A 155 -5.46 -1.14 -17.17
C ARG A 155 -5.44 -1.91 -15.86
N ALA A 156 -5.91 -1.31 -14.76
CA ALA A 156 -5.92 -1.94 -13.46
C ALA A 156 -7.04 -3.00 -13.37
N ARG A 157 -6.69 -4.19 -12.92
CA ARG A 157 -7.65 -5.23 -12.52
C ARG A 157 -8.04 -5.08 -11.07
N TRP A 158 -7.08 -4.70 -10.22
CA TRP A 158 -7.27 -4.49 -8.79
C TRP A 158 -6.57 -3.20 -8.34
N LEU A 159 -7.11 -2.61 -7.27
CA LEU A 159 -6.53 -1.52 -6.51
C LEU A 159 -6.25 -2.07 -5.10
N LEU A 160 -5.00 -2.37 -4.82
CA LEU A 160 -4.59 -3.13 -3.64
C LEU A 160 -3.96 -2.24 -2.58
N GLU A 161 -4.10 -2.63 -1.32
CA GLU A 161 -3.24 -2.14 -0.24
C GLU A 161 -1.80 -2.68 -0.42
N PRO A 162 -0.76 -2.00 0.08
CA PRO A 162 0.62 -2.46 -0.06
C PRO A 162 0.88 -3.86 0.50
N VAL A 163 0.23 -4.22 1.60
CA VAL A 163 0.33 -5.57 2.20
C VAL A 163 -0.31 -6.62 1.30
N ASP A 164 -1.45 -6.31 0.69
CA ASP A 164 -2.14 -7.21 -0.25
C ASP A 164 -1.31 -7.38 -1.53
N TYR A 165 -0.73 -6.29 -2.05
CA TYR A 165 0.19 -6.35 -3.18
C TYR A 165 1.37 -7.30 -2.92
N LEU A 166 2.08 -7.13 -1.80
CA LEU A 166 3.19 -8.01 -1.48
C LEU A 166 2.74 -9.45 -1.25
N THR A 167 1.59 -9.66 -0.59
CA THR A 167 1.02 -10.99 -0.38
C THR A 167 0.72 -11.68 -1.70
N MET A 168 0.08 -10.98 -2.64
CA MET A 168 -0.15 -11.46 -4.01
C MET A 168 1.16 -11.81 -4.72
N ARG A 169 2.21 -10.97 -4.59
CA ARG A 169 3.52 -11.24 -5.22
C ARG A 169 4.21 -12.48 -4.62
N PHE A 170 3.97 -12.81 -3.35
CA PHE A 170 4.48 -14.04 -2.72
C PHE A 170 3.68 -15.29 -3.09
N THR A 171 2.37 -15.16 -3.23
CA THR A 171 1.47 -16.31 -3.41
C THR A 171 1.09 -16.58 -4.86
N GLY A 172 1.12 -15.57 -5.71
CA GLY A 172 0.66 -15.63 -7.10
C GLY A 172 -0.87 -15.54 -7.24
N VAL A 173 -1.59 -15.20 -6.15
CA VAL A 173 -3.06 -15.09 -6.11
C VAL A 173 -3.48 -13.87 -5.30
#